data_0bc910c22d375c9e63297c1ab4d52353
#
_entry.id   0bc910c22d375c9e63297c1ab4d52353
#
_cell.length_a   1.000
_cell.length_b   1.000
_cell.length_c   1.000
_cell.angle_alpha   90.00
_cell.angle_beta   90.00
_cell.angle_gamma   90.00
#
_symmetry.space_group_name_H-M   'P 1'
#
loop_
_entity.id
_entity.type
_entity.pdbx_description
1 polymer ?
#
loop_
_entity_poly.entity_id
_entity_poly.type
_entity_poly.pdbx_seq_one_letter_code
_entity_poly.pdbx_strand_id
1 'polypeptide(L)'
;LQASTKNAKALKRDPYDYYAGFDIQGRALKNDYWQALIDNETSVGFWGAHSQGLIHQSATDYGTSDVAIQQAYLDKQEMVFSGGNRNPANTPDILGWSDVVTLANGSLKGKFHGVASYVTAKSTIQQVPFVTRFNLGNGLTFKNEGEVTFNHKWHNIATQDYMPTWRWWIVDGNESAKSADLAQAELTWDDAYWGGSCLRLKGQTTTSRVKLFKTLLKTEPSYNISLTYKMSNELDTHAKLFVALKGKLTEYKEIDIPAAEKFGQWTTFTTTLDKLGLKSGDEIAMIGIRLDNTAKDYNML
;
A
#
# COMPACT_ATOMS: atom_id res chain seq x y z
N LEU A 1 -13.44 -18.46 18.03
CA LEU A 1 -13.87 -17.21 17.39
C LEU A 1 -15.34 -16.91 17.72
N GLN A 2 -16.30 -17.79 17.40
CA GLN A 2 -17.75 -17.55 17.60
C GLN A 2 -18.10 -17.06 19.01
N ALA A 3 -17.60 -17.74 20.03
CA ALA A 3 -17.86 -17.36 21.44
C ALA A 3 -17.27 -15.98 21.76
N SER A 4 -16.08 -15.68 21.25
CA SER A 4 -15.41 -14.39 21.48
C SER A 4 -16.19 -13.24 20.81
N THR A 5 -16.62 -13.43 19.56
CA THR A 5 -17.45 -12.47 18.83
C THR A 5 -18.79 -12.23 19.53
N LYS A 6 -19.45 -13.31 19.97
CA LYS A 6 -20.71 -13.22 20.74
C LYS A 6 -20.53 -12.42 22.02
N ASN A 7 -19.45 -12.66 22.75
CA ASN A 7 -19.14 -11.96 23.99
C ASN A 7 -18.80 -10.47 23.74
N ALA A 8 -18.02 -10.16 22.68
CA ALA A 8 -17.73 -8.78 22.30
C ALA A 8 -19.03 -8.00 22.04
N LYS A 9 -19.93 -8.56 21.22
CA LYS A 9 -21.25 -7.95 20.93
C LYS A 9 -22.10 -7.79 22.20
N ALA A 10 -22.11 -8.77 23.09
CA ALA A 10 -22.82 -8.68 24.37
C ALA A 10 -22.30 -7.55 25.28
N LEU A 11 -20.99 -7.30 25.20
CA LEU A 11 -20.32 -6.19 25.90
C LEU A 11 -20.38 -4.87 25.15
N LYS A 12 -21.12 -4.80 24.02
CA LYS A 12 -21.24 -3.62 23.14
C LYS A 12 -19.89 -3.15 22.61
N ARG A 13 -18.96 -4.07 22.38
CA ARG A 13 -17.66 -3.83 21.74
C ARG A 13 -17.71 -4.26 20.27
N ASP A 14 -16.91 -3.60 19.46
CA ASP A 14 -16.72 -4.02 18.07
C ASP A 14 -15.96 -5.36 18.03
N PRO A 15 -16.47 -6.41 17.39
CA PRO A 15 -15.75 -7.67 17.28
C PRO A 15 -14.37 -7.53 16.61
N TYR A 16 -14.19 -6.56 15.72
CA TYR A 16 -12.90 -6.28 15.09
C TYR A 16 -11.84 -5.71 16.04
N ASP A 17 -12.20 -5.27 17.25
CA ASP A 17 -11.23 -4.91 18.29
C ASP A 17 -10.52 -6.15 18.88
N TYR A 18 -11.04 -7.34 18.60
CA TYR A 18 -10.46 -8.62 18.97
C TYR A 18 -9.61 -9.19 17.85
N TYR A 19 -8.38 -9.58 18.16
CA TYR A 19 -7.42 -10.18 17.23
C TYR A 19 -7.33 -11.67 17.45
N ALA A 20 -7.62 -12.45 16.42
CA ALA A 20 -7.35 -13.88 16.41
C ALA A 20 -5.87 -14.13 16.07
N GLY A 21 -5.16 -14.83 16.90
CA GLY A 21 -3.78 -15.25 16.64
C GLY A 21 -3.74 -16.31 15.53
N PHE A 22 -2.92 -16.07 14.52
CA PHE A 22 -2.73 -16.95 13.38
C PHE A 22 -1.29 -17.42 13.30
N ASP A 23 -1.06 -18.70 13.56
CA ASP A 23 0.27 -19.29 13.58
C ASP A 23 0.77 -19.58 12.17
N ILE A 24 1.43 -18.59 11.57
CA ILE A 24 2.11 -18.76 10.28
C ILE A 24 3.39 -19.56 10.43
N GLN A 25 4.06 -19.47 11.57
CA GLN A 25 5.31 -20.17 11.81
C GLN A 25 5.16 -21.68 11.71
N GLY A 26 4.14 -22.23 12.36
CA GLY A 26 3.93 -23.67 12.42
C GLY A 26 3.08 -24.23 11.27
N ARG A 27 2.24 -23.40 10.67
CA ARG A 27 1.21 -23.86 9.73
C ARG A 27 1.26 -23.19 8.35
N ALA A 28 2.14 -22.23 8.15
CA ALA A 28 2.20 -21.40 6.96
C ALA A 28 0.82 -20.80 6.63
N LEU A 29 0.46 -20.71 5.35
CA LEU A 29 -0.87 -20.27 4.93
C LEU A 29 -1.85 -21.44 4.71
N LYS A 30 -1.45 -22.66 5.02
CA LYS A 30 -2.25 -23.88 4.90
C LYS A 30 -3.32 -23.97 5.97
N ASN A 31 -4.16 -23.02 6.07
CA ASN A 31 -5.13 -23.03 7.14
C ASN A 31 -6.49 -22.69 6.56
N ASP A 32 -7.47 -23.50 6.91
CA ASP A 32 -8.87 -23.36 6.52
C ASP A 32 -9.65 -22.37 7.39
N TYR A 33 -8.95 -21.63 8.27
CA TYR A 33 -9.60 -20.69 9.19
C TYR A 33 -9.82 -19.27 8.61
N TRP A 34 -9.34 -18.98 7.41
CA TRP A 34 -9.52 -17.65 6.81
C TRP A 34 -10.98 -17.24 6.69
N GLN A 35 -11.83 -18.14 6.22
CA GLN A 35 -13.25 -17.88 6.13
C GLN A 35 -13.87 -17.63 7.51
N ALA A 36 -13.42 -18.36 8.52
CA ALA A 36 -13.89 -18.17 9.90
C ALA A 36 -13.57 -16.78 10.48
N LEU A 37 -12.50 -16.11 10.03
CA LEU A 37 -12.20 -14.73 10.42
C LEU A 37 -13.26 -13.76 9.85
N ILE A 38 -13.64 -13.95 8.59
CA ILE A 38 -14.68 -13.15 7.94
C ILE A 38 -16.03 -13.38 8.62
N ASP A 39 -16.43 -14.64 8.76
CA ASP A 39 -17.73 -15.06 9.33
C ASP A 39 -17.91 -14.58 10.78
N ASN A 40 -16.82 -14.39 11.49
CA ASN A 40 -16.85 -13.96 12.89
C ASN A 40 -16.40 -12.50 13.08
N GLU A 41 -16.25 -11.72 12.00
CA GLU A 41 -15.90 -10.29 12.11
C GLU A 41 -14.66 -10.06 12.98
N THR A 42 -13.62 -10.87 12.80
CA THR A 42 -12.45 -10.87 13.68
C THR A 42 -11.23 -10.31 12.94
N SER A 43 -10.48 -9.44 13.61
CA SER A 43 -9.15 -9.03 13.14
C SER A 43 -8.13 -10.15 13.29
N VAL A 44 -7.02 -10.10 12.54
CA VAL A 44 -5.98 -11.13 12.56
C VAL A 44 -4.67 -10.58 13.09
N GLY A 45 -4.03 -11.35 13.95
CA GLY A 45 -2.65 -11.13 14.41
C GLY A 45 -1.78 -12.29 13.93
N PHE A 46 -0.73 -12.01 13.16
CA PHE A 46 0.19 -13.05 12.71
C PHE A 46 1.24 -13.37 13.75
N TRP A 47 1.44 -14.66 13.98
CA TRP A 47 2.51 -15.17 14.79
C TRP A 47 3.61 -15.80 13.92
N GLY A 48 4.85 -15.31 14.08
CA GLY A 48 6.01 -15.89 13.43
C GLY A 48 6.08 -15.72 11.90
N ALA A 49 5.43 -14.70 11.34
CA ALA A 49 5.38 -14.48 9.91
C ALA A 49 6.75 -14.26 9.25
N HIS A 50 7.76 -13.90 10.03
CA HIS A 50 9.12 -13.62 9.55
C HIS A 50 10.00 -14.86 9.37
N SER A 51 9.68 -16.00 10.00
CA SER A 51 10.69 -17.00 10.33
C SER A 51 10.68 -18.27 9.49
N GLN A 52 9.63 -18.63 8.81
CA GLN A 52 9.50 -20.00 8.29
C GLN A 52 9.28 -20.07 6.78
N GLY A 53 10.18 -19.53 6.01
CA GLY A 53 10.12 -19.69 4.54
C GLY A 53 8.95 -19.00 3.86
N LEU A 54 8.00 -18.43 4.62
CA LEU A 54 6.89 -17.68 4.06
C LEU A 54 7.36 -16.33 3.55
N ILE A 55 8.03 -15.58 4.41
CA ILE A 55 8.60 -14.28 4.09
C ILE A 55 10.13 -14.34 4.17
N HIS A 56 10.67 -14.97 5.21
CA HIS A 56 12.11 -15.15 5.38
C HIS A 56 12.64 -16.36 4.60
N GLN A 57 13.76 -16.17 3.92
CA GLN A 57 14.55 -17.21 3.25
C GLN A 57 16.02 -16.97 3.50
N SER A 58 16.86 -17.95 3.10
CA SER A 58 18.30 -17.75 3.13
C SER A 58 18.73 -16.61 2.20
N ALA A 59 19.83 -15.95 2.51
CA ALA A 59 20.33 -14.84 1.70
C ALA A 59 20.60 -15.24 0.24
N THR A 60 20.93 -16.51 -0.01
CA THR A 60 21.14 -17.07 -1.36
C THR A 60 19.89 -17.06 -2.21
N ASP A 61 18.72 -17.12 -1.60
CA ASP A 61 17.45 -17.12 -2.33
C ASP A 61 17.05 -15.71 -2.79
N TYR A 62 17.66 -14.68 -2.22
CA TYR A 62 17.32 -13.27 -2.49
C TYR A 62 18.27 -12.59 -3.48
N GLY A 63 19.36 -13.23 -3.85
CA GLY A 63 20.41 -12.64 -4.69
C GLY A 63 21.61 -12.14 -3.90
N THR A 64 22.49 -11.39 -4.57
CA THR A 64 23.82 -11.05 -4.07
C THR A 64 23.98 -9.59 -3.61
N SER A 65 23.02 -8.73 -3.90
CA SER A 65 23.06 -7.33 -3.49
C SER A 65 22.02 -7.02 -2.42
N ASP A 66 22.30 -6.03 -1.59
CA ASP A 66 21.38 -5.59 -0.53
C ASP A 66 20.02 -5.16 -1.09
N VAL A 67 20.01 -4.44 -2.20
CA VAL A 67 18.78 -4.00 -2.86
C VAL A 67 17.97 -5.20 -3.35
N ALA A 68 18.62 -6.19 -3.97
CA ALA A 68 17.96 -7.41 -4.42
C ALA A 68 17.36 -8.21 -3.27
N ILE A 69 18.07 -8.31 -2.15
CA ILE A 69 17.60 -8.97 -0.93
C ILE A 69 16.37 -8.24 -0.37
N GLN A 70 16.44 -6.93 -0.22
CA GLN A 70 15.33 -6.13 0.30
C GLN A 70 14.12 -6.17 -0.64
N GLN A 71 14.33 -6.07 -1.95
CA GLN A 71 13.26 -6.15 -2.93
C GLN A 71 12.56 -7.51 -2.90
N ALA A 72 13.34 -8.61 -2.88
CA ALA A 72 12.76 -9.94 -2.81
C ALA A 72 11.96 -10.17 -1.51
N TYR A 73 12.43 -9.62 -0.39
CA TYR A 73 11.70 -9.66 0.87
C TYR A 73 10.38 -8.89 0.79
N LEU A 74 10.41 -7.68 0.23
CA LEU A 74 9.21 -6.87 0.01
C LEU A 74 8.23 -7.56 -0.94
N ASP A 75 8.73 -8.12 -2.05
CA ASP A 75 7.91 -8.86 -3.02
C ASP A 75 7.18 -10.03 -2.37
N LYS A 76 7.84 -10.74 -1.46
CA LYS A 76 7.19 -11.84 -0.71
C LYS A 76 6.12 -11.35 0.26
N GLN A 77 6.37 -10.25 0.95
CA GLN A 77 5.33 -9.63 1.78
C GLN A 77 4.12 -9.23 0.95
N GLU A 78 4.35 -8.62 -0.22
CA GLU A 78 3.27 -8.25 -1.14
C GLU A 78 2.52 -9.47 -1.67
N MET A 79 3.22 -10.56 -1.98
CA MET A 79 2.59 -11.83 -2.40
C MET A 79 1.70 -12.41 -1.30
N VAL A 80 2.15 -12.42 -0.06
CA VAL A 80 1.34 -12.87 1.08
C VAL A 80 0.12 -11.97 1.27
N PHE A 81 0.29 -10.67 1.11
CA PHE A 81 -0.81 -9.72 1.27
C PHE A 81 -1.80 -9.77 0.12
N SER A 82 -1.35 -9.78 -1.14
CA SER A 82 -2.19 -9.64 -2.34
C SER A 82 -2.44 -10.96 -3.10
N GLY A 83 -1.85 -12.07 -2.68
CA GLY A 83 -1.97 -13.36 -3.37
C GLY A 83 -1.09 -13.48 -4.61
N GLY A 84 -0.09 -12.63 -4.76
CA GLY A 84 0.90 -12.68 -5.82
C GLY A 84 0.59 -11.87 -7.07
N ASN A 85 -0.60 -11.31 -7.20
CA ASN A 85 -0.92 -10.43 -8.33
C ASN A 85 -0.78 -8.94 -7.98
N ARG A 86 -0.48 -8.63 -6.74
CA ARG A 86 -0.25 -7.28 -6.20
C ARG A 86 -1.42 -6.30 -6.38
N ASN A 87 -2.57 -6.79 -6.85
CA ASN A 87 -3.74 -5.98 -7.11
C ASN A 87 -4.99 -6.68 -6.55
N PRO A 88 -5.57 -6.23 -5.43
CA PRO A 88 -6.69 -6.88 -4.79
C PRO A 88 -7.97 -6.87 -5.65
N ALA A 89 -8.06 -5.97 -6.64
CA ALA A 89 -9.18 -5.94 -7.58
C ALA A 89 -9.06 -6.99 -8.70
N ASN A 90 -7.89 -7.59 -8.87
CA ASN A 90 -7.62 -8.65 -9.83
C ASN A 90 -7.47 -10.02 -9.17
N THR A 91 -7.99 -10.20 -7.97
CA THR A 91 -7.95 -11.51 -7.32
C THR A 91 -8.60 -12.54 -8.24
N PRO A 92 -7.93 -13.65 -8.52
CA PRO A 92 -8.54 -14.75 -9.27
C PRO A 92 -9.73 -15.30 -8.48
N ASP A 93 -10.57 -16.11 -9.14
CA ASP A 93 -11.70 -16.76 -8.49
C ASP A 93 -11.27 -17.51 -7.23
N ILE A 94 -12.13 -17.49 -6.23
CA ILE A 94 -11.87 -18.14 -4.94
C ILE A 94 -11.56 -19.61 -5.16
N LEU A 95 -10.42 -20.01 -4.66
CA LEU A 95 -9.95 -21.37 -4.72
C LEU A 95 -10.15 -22.04 -3.38
N GLY A 96 -10.44 -23.31 -3.43
CA GLY A 96 -10.53 -24.12 -2.24
C GLY A 96 -9.23 -24.04 -1.41
N TRP A 97 -9.35 -24.06 -0.12
CA TRP A 97 -8.22 -24.02 0.82
C TRP A 97 -7.23 -25.15 0.66
N SER A 98 -7.64 -26.26 0.03
CA SER A 98 -6.76 -27.37 -0.36
C SER A 98 -5.70 -26.94 -1.39
N ASP A 99 -5.98 -25.89 -2.15
CA ASP A 99 -5.05 -25.35 -3.16
C ASP A 99 -4.07 -24.34 -2.54
N VAL A 100 -4.17 -24.09 -1.27
CA VAL A 100 -3.32 -23.15 -0.56
C VAL A 100 -1.95 -23.75 -0.32
N VAL A 101 -1.12 -23.33 -1.03
CA VAL A 101 0.18 -22.74 -0.93
C VAL A 101 1.16 -23.46 0.01
N THR A 102 1.99 -24.22 -0.58
CA THR A 102 3.32 -24.45 -0.03
C THR A 102 4.24 -23.42 -0.65
N LEU A 103 4.88 -22.59 0.14
CA LEU A 103 6.04 -21.87 -0.32
C LEU A 103 7.14 -22.89 -0.57
N ALA A 104 7.43 -23.16 -1.83
CA ALA A 104 8.61 -23.89 -2.22
C ALA A 104 9.53 -22.90 -2.91
N ASN A 105 10.78 -22.84 -2.50
CA ASN A 105 11.81 -21.98 -3.10
C ASN A 105 11.39 -20.51 -3.18
N GLY A 106 10.66 -20.03 -2.17
CA GLY A 106 10.24 -18.64 -2.09
C GLY A 106 9.13 -18.21 -3.02
N SER A 107 8.56 -19.09 -3.82
CA SER A 107 7.39 -18.80 -4.63
C SER A 107 6.13 -19.36 -4.00
N LEU A 108 5.04 -18.61 -4.08
CA LEU A 108 3.72 -19.11 -3.76
C LEU A 108 3.32 -20.14 -4.85
N LYS A 109 3.07 -21.38 -4.44
CA LYS A 109 2.44 -22.37 -5.31
C LYS A 109 0.96 -22.46 -4.99
N GLY A 110 0.14 -22.44 -6.04
CA GLY A 110 -1.32 -22.51 -5.92
C GLY A 110 -1.97 -21.14 -5.99
N LYS A 111 -3.22 -21.13 -5.76
CA LYS A 111 -4.06 -19.98 -5.98
C LYS A 111 -4.48 -19.39 -4.62
N PHE A 112 -3.58 -18.73 -3.95
CA PHE A 112 -3.86 -17.99 -2.73
C PHE A 112 -4.26 -16.55 -3.04
N HIS A 113 -5.38 -16.08 -2.53
CA HIS A 113 -5.91 -14.74 -2.81
C HIS A 113 -5.22 -13.62 -2.04
N GLY A 114 -4.31 -13.94 -1.17
CA GLY A 114 -3.72 -12.99 -0.26
C GLY A 114 -4.58 -12.71 0.96
N VAL A 115 -3.92 -12.34 2.03
CA VAL A 115 -4.55 -12.02 3.32
C VAL A 115 -5.61 -10.92 3.17
N ALA A 116 -5.35 -9.92 2.33
CA ALA A 116 -6.27 -8.80 2.10
C ALA A 116 -7.65 -9.22 1.59
N SER A 117 -7.76 -10.40 0.95
CA SER A 117 -9.04 -10.92 0.45
C SER A 117 -9.92 -11.49 1.56
N TYR A 118 -9.35 -11.83 2.71
CA TYR A 118 -10.04 -12.48 3.82
C TYR A 118 -10.24 -11.57 5.01
N VAL A 119 -9.47 -10.50 5.11
CA VAL A 119 -9.54 -9.55 6.20
C VAL A 119 -10.31 -8.32 5.74
N THR A 120 -11.46 -8.08 6.34
CA THR A 120 -12.19 -6.83 6.10
C THR A 120 -11.34 -5.66 6.54
N ALA A 121 -10.88 -4.87 5.55
CA ALA A 121 -10.00 -3.76 5.84
C ALA A 121 -10.75 -2.67 6.59
N LYS A 122 -10.53 -2.58 7.89
CA LYS A 122 -10.87 -1.41 8.70
C LYS A 122 -9.67 -0.48 8.66
N SER A 123 -9.84 0.76 8.27
CA SER A 123 -8.73 1.70 8.23
C SER A 123 -8.24 2.03 9.63
N THR A 124 -6.94 2.04 9.82
CA THR A 124 -6.27 2.58 11.01
C THR A 124 -5.96 4.07 10.88
N ILE A 125 -6.13 4.65 9.67
CA ILE A 125 -5.87 6.05 9.37
C ILE A 125 -7.16 6.84 9.60
N GLN A 126 -7.36 7.31 10.85
CA GLN A 126 -8.62 7.92 11.28
C GLN A 126 -8.44 9.33 11.86
N GLN A 127 -7.22 9.81 11.97
CA GLN A 127 -6.90 11.09 12.58
C GLN A 127 -5.94 11.91 11.72
N VAL A 128 -6.07 13.22 11.79
CA VAL A 128 -5.12 14.18 11.23
C VAL A 128 -4.18 14.67 12.35
N PRO A 129 -2.92 14.99 12.06
CA PRO A 129 -2.28 14.88 10.75
C PRO A 129 -2.02 13.43 10.35
N PHE A 130 -2.27 13.09 9.09
CA PHE A 130 -1.80 11.86 8.47
C PHE A 130 -0.60 12.20 7.59
N VAL A 131 0.54 11.60 7.85
CA VAL A 131 1.78 11.82 7.12
C VAL A 131 2.38 10.47 6.74
N THR A 132 2.81 10.35 5.50
CA THR A 132 3.63 9.24 5.02
C THR A 132 4.69 9.77 4.06
N ARG A 133 5.85 9.18 4.09
CA ARG A 133 6.95 9.41 3.15
C ARG A 133 7.32 8.11 2.43
N PHE A 134 6.47 7.09 2.61
CA PHE A 134 6.70 5.74 2.09
C PHE A 134 8.02 5.13 2.56
N ASN A 135 8.48 5.52 3.74
CA ASN A 135 9.70 5.00 4.34
C ASN A 135 9.47 3.59 4.89
N LEU A 136 10.24 2.63 4.40
CA LEU A 136 10.16 1.22 4.80
C LEU A 136 10.84 0.93 6.15
N GLY A 137 11.46 1.94 6.79
CA GLY A 137 12.21 1.78 8.03
C GLY A 137 13.59 1.16 7.81
N ASN A 138 14.10 1.19 6.59
CA ASN A 138 15.45 0.77 6.24
C ASN A 138 15.95 1.53 5.01
N GLY A 139 17.26 1.48 4.76
CA GLY A 139 17.83 2.12 3.60
C GLY A 139 19.33 1.87 3.46
N LEU A 140 19.86 2.16 2.29
CA LEU A 140 21.30 2.18 2.03
C LEU A 140 21.93 3.49 2.54
N THR A 141 21.14 4.55 2.53
CA THR A 141 21.46 5.87 3.10
C THR A 141 20.23 6.39 3.83
N PHE A 142 20.40 7.36 4.72
CA PHE A 142 19.28 8.12 5.27
C PHE A 142 19.33 9.53 4.67
N LYS A 143 18.19 9.98 4.17
CA LYS A 143 18.01 11.31 3.58
C LYS A 143 17.08 12.16 4.43
N ASN A 144 17.34 13.46 4.40
CA ASN A 144 16.46 14.48 4.93
C ASN A 144 16.31 15.60 3.88
N GLU A 145 15.09 15.91 3.49
CA GLU A 145 14.78 16.87 2.41
C GLU A 145 15.51 16.55 1.09
N GLY A 146 15.68 15.25 0.81
CA GLY A 146 16.35 14.74 -0.37
C GLY A 146 17.89 14.65 -0.27
N GLU A 147 18.50 15.25 0.76
CA GLU A 147 19.94 15.26 0.97
C GLU A 147 20.40 14.12 1.87
N VAL A 148 21.51 13.48 1.51
CA VAL A 148 22.09 12.39 2.31
C VAL A 148 22.65 12.93 3.61
N THR A 149 22.06 12.55 4.73
CA THR A 149 22.52 12.93 6.08
C THR A 149 23.24 11.80 6.80
N PHE A 150 23.04 10.54 6.36
CA PHE A 150 23.77 9.38 6.87
C PHE A 150 24.03 8.41 5.70
N ASN A 151 25.30 8.17 5.42
CA ASN A 151 25.75 7.40 4.24
C ASN A 151 26.18 5.97 4.61
N HIS A 152 25.33 5.26 5.32
CA HIS A 152 25.52 3.85 5.65
C HIS A 152 24.17 3.15 5.66
N LYS A 153 24.19 1.82 5.47
CA LYS A 153 23.02 0.97 5.63
C LYS A 153 22.46 1.14 7.03
N TRP A 154 21.16 1.23 7.11
CA TRP A 154 20.46 1.39 8.39
C TRP A 154 19.14 0.63 8.39
N HIS A 155 18.65 0.35 9.57
CA HIS A 155 17.38 -0.29 9.80
C HIS A 155 16.81 0.18 11.14
N ASN A 156 15.59 0.66 11.11
CA ASN A 156 14.81 1.01 12.30
C ASN A 156 13.32 0.91 11.97
N ILE A 157 12.70 -0.20 12.35
CA ILE A 157 11.27 -0.44 12.07
C ILE A 157 10.35 0.59 12.73
N ALA A 158 10.79 1.25 13.81
CA ALA A 158 9.99 2.30 14.45
C ALA A 158 9.82 3.56 13.59
N THR A 159 10.62 3.70 12.52
CA THR A 159 10.48 4.79 11.55
C THR A 159 9.70 4.40 10.31
N GLN A 160 9.15 3.19 10.26
CA GLN A 160 8.32 2.77 9.12
C GLN A 160 7.03 3.59 9.08
N ASP A 161 6.74 4.11 7.91
CA ASP A 161 5.51 4.85 7.65
C ASP A 161 4.32 3.93 7.39
N TYR A 162 3.12 4.50 7.34
CA TYR A 162 1.97 3.82 6.77
C TYR A 162 2.22 3.49 5.31
N MET A 163 2.15 2.21 4.98
CA MET A 163 2.29 1.72 3.62
C MET A 163 0.95 1.78 2.88
N PRO A 164 0.98 1.88 1.54
CA PRO A 164 -0.25 1.81 0.75
C PRO A 164 -1.09 0.59 1.12
N THR A 165 -2.38 0.82 1.32
CA THR A 165 -3.28 -0.18 1.92
C THR A 165 -3.39 -1.44 1.08
N TRP A 166 -3.38 -1.31 -0.26
CA TRP A 166 -3.70 -2.44 -1.13
C TRP A 166 -2.53 -3.01 -1.93
N ARG A 167 -1.45 -2.35 -2.12
CA ARG A 167 -0.17 -2.75 -2.73
C ARG A 167 -0.22 -3.71 -3.92
N TRP A 168 -0.81 -3.42 -5.06
CA TRP A 168 -1.22 -2.10 -5.51
C TRP A 168 -2.63 -2.22 -6.08
N TRP A 169 -3.50 -1.30 -5.80
CA TRP A 169 -4.80 -1.25 -6.46
C TRP A 169 -4.77 -0.17 -7.53
N ILE A 170 -4.57 -0.60 -8.77
CA ILE A 170 -4.48 0.29 -9.93
C ILE A 170 -5.58 -0.08 -10.90
N VAL A 171 -6.31 0.91 -11.36
CA VAL A 171 -7.43 0.76 -12.30
C VAL A 171 -7.30 1.77 -13.43
N ASP A 172 -7.85 1.46 -14.60
CA ASP A 172 -7.95 2.40 -15.73
C ASP A 172 -9.06 3.45 -15.53
N GLY A 173 -9.31 4.26 -16.56
CA GLY A 173 -10.36 5.27 -16.54
C GLY A 173 -11.78 4.71 -16.35
N ASN A 174 -12.00 3.42 -16.62
CA ASN A 174 -13.26 2.70 -16.48
C ASN A 174 -13.33 1.84 -15.20
N GLU A 175 -12.45 2.06 -14.25
CA GLU A 175 -12.33 1.29 -13.01
C GLU A 175 -11.96 -0.20 -13.23
N SER A 176 -11.39 -0.54 -14.37
CA SER A 176 -10.90 -1.89 -14.64
C SER A 176 -9.46 -2.06 -14.20
N ALA A 177 -9.21 -3.04 -13.35
CA ALA A 177 -7.86 -3.46 -12.96
C ALA A 177 -7.26 -4.52 -13.92
N LYS A 178 -7.99 -4.91 -14.97
CA LYS A 178 -7.58 -5.91 -15.97
C LYS A 178 -7.05 -5.28 -17.27
N SER A 179 -7.01 -3.95 -17.34
CA SER A 179 -6.46 -3.24 -18.49
C SER A 179 -4.97 -3.55 -18.66
N ALA A 180 -4.54 -3.68 -19.91
CA ALA A 180 -3.11 -3.77 -20.25
C ALA A 180 -2.40 -2.40 -20.17
N ASP A 181 -3.17 -1.33 -20.15
CA ASP A 181 -2.72 0.07 -20.14
C ASP A 181 -2.78 0.64 -18.71
N LEU A 182 -2.06 0.01 -17.78
CA LEU A 182 -1.97 0.50 -16.41
C LEU A 182 -0.55 0.92 -16.07
N ALA A 183 -0.43 2.06 -15.42
CA ALA A 183 0.80 2.48 -14.78
C ALA A 183 1.25 1.46 -13.71
N GLN A 184 2.51 1.53 -13.35
CA GLN A 184 3.11 0.69 -12.32
C GLN A 184 3.41 1.52 -11.09
N ALA A 185 3.29 0.90 -9.92
CA ALA A 185 3.69 1.46 -8.64
C ALA A 185 4.64 0.50 -7.92
N GLU A 186 5.66 1.03 -7.28
CA GLU A 186 6.61 0.27 -6.48
C GLU A 186 7.18 1.12 -5.35
N LEU A 187 7.65 0.49 -4.29
CA LEU A 187 8.51 1.12 -3.30
C LEU A 187 9.96 0.93 -3.74
N THR A 188 10.77 1.99 -3.64
CA THR A 188 12.14 1.97 -4.12
C THR A 188 13.10 2.59 -3.11
N TRP A 189 14.35 2.10 -3.12
CA TRP A 189 15.48 2.65 -2.36
C TRP A 189 16.43 3.50 -3.21
N ASP A 190 16.05 3.77 -4.48
CA ASP A 190 16.89 4.57 -5.37
C ASP A 190 16.97 6.03 -4.92
N ASP A 191 15.90 6.52 -4.29
CA ASP A 191 15.86 7.84 -3.70
C ASP A 191 14.83 7.93 -2.56
N ALA A 192 14.89 9.01 -1.79
CA ALA A 192 13.90 9.37 -0.77
C ALA A 192 13.95 10.88 -0.49
N TYR A 193 12.81 11.47 -0.16
CA TYR A 193 12.79 12.83 0.41
C TYR A 193 13.17 12.79 1.88
N TRP A 194 12.66 11.80 2.61
CA TRP A 194 12.99 11.53 4.00
C TRP A 194 13.08 10.03 4.24
N GLY A 195 14.09 9.59 4.98
CA GLY A 195 14.31 8.17 5.28
C GLY A 195 15.13 7.45 4.22
N GLY A 196 14.79 6.23 3.90
CA GLY A 196 15.58 5.36 3.00
C GLY A 196 14.87 4.92 1.74
N SER A 197 13.58 5.21 1.59
CA SER A 197 12.76 4.75 0.46
C SER A 197 11.63 5.73 0.14
N CYS A 198 11.06 5.60 -1.05
CA CYS A 198 9.89 6.36 -1.48
C CYS A 198 8.98 5.52 -2.39
N LEU A 199 7.83 6.07 -2.74
CA LEU A 199 6.96 5.52 -3.79
C LEU A 199 7.48 5.96 -5.16
N ARG A 200 7.48 5.02 -6.13
CA ARG A 200 7.70 5.30 -7.55
C ARG A 200 6.45 4.98 -8.34
N LEU A 201 6.03 5.91 -9.17
CA LEU A 201 5.01 5.71 -10.20
C LEU A 201 5.69 5.78 -11.56
N LYS A 202 5.44 4.79 -12.44
CA LYS A 202 6.15 4.69 -13.71
C LYS A 202 5.33 4.02 -14.81
N GLY A 203 5.83 4.17 -16.05
CA GLY A 203 5.32 3.49 -17.22
C GLY A 203 4.21 4.25 -17.95
N GLN A 204 3.90 3.76 -19.14
CA GLN A 204 2.91 4.34 -20.03
C GLN A 204 1.50 4.00 -19.60
N THR A 205 0.62 5.00 -19.63
CA THR A 205 -0.82 4.80 -19.48
C THR A 205 -1.60 5.94 -20.14
N THR A 206 -2.76 5.65 -20.67
CA THR A 206 -3.73 6.67 -21.07
C THR A 206 -4.41 7.27 -19.85
N THR A 207 -4.87 6.42 -18.94
CA THR A 207 -5.39 6.84 -17.62
C THR A 207 -5.22 5.70 -16.63
N SER A 208 -4.58 5.99 -15.50
CA SER A 208 -4.50 5.08 -14.36
C SER A 208 -4.84 5.80 -13.06
N ARG A 209 -5.65 5.18 -12.22
CA ARG A 209 -5.85 5.59 -10.82
C ARG A 209 -5.13 4.63 -9.90
N VAL A 210 -4.11 5.12 -9.22
CA VAL A 210 -3.37 4.40 -8.19
C VAL A 210 -4.00 4.71 -6.85
N LYS A 211 -4.82 3.79 -6.34
CA LYS A 211 -5.51 3.89 -5.06
C LYS A 211 -4.53 3.52 -3.95
N LEU A 212 -4.08 4.51 -3.17
CA LEU A 212 -3.00 4.31 -2.21
C LEU A 212 -3.51 3.95 -0.81
N PHE A 213 -4.38 4.78 -0.26
CA PHE A 213 -4.77 4.64 1.14
C PHE A 213 -6.28 4.54 1.32
N LYS A 214 -6.71 3.54 2.09
CA LYS A 214 -8.02 3.53 2.73
C LYS A 214 -7.92 4.32 4.03
N THR A 215 -8.80 5.30 4.19
CA THR A 215 -8.81 6.18 5.35
C THR A 215 -10.21 6.37 5.92
N LEU A 216 -10.32 7.01 7.06
CA LEU A 216 -11.56 7.55 7.64
C LEU A 216 -11.24 8.91 8.28
N LEU A 217 -10.78 9.86 7.46
CA LEU A 217 -10.31 11.17 7.95
C LEU A 217 -11.46 12.18 7.87
N LYS A 218 -11.94 12.63 9.03
CA LYS A 218 -12.81 13.79 9.10
C LYS A 218 -12.02 15.04 8.79
N THR A 219 -12.58 15.89 7.96
CA THR A 219 -11.87 17.04 7.42
C THR A 219 -12.60 18.35 7.63
N GLU A 220 -11.79 19.42 7.62
CA GLU A 220 -12.26 20.78 7.49
C GLU A 220 -11.71 21.38 6.20
N PRO A 221 -12.45 22.29 5.52
CA PRO A 221 -12.03 22.89 4.26
C PRO A 221 -10.67 23.57 4.32
N SER A 222 -10.32 24.12 5.47
CA SER A 222 -9.05 24.82 5.73
C SER A 222 -7.86 23.91 5.95
N TYR A 223 -8.06 22.59 6.09
CA TYR A 223 -6.94 21.66 6.23
C TYR A 223 -6.13 21.59 4.95
N ASN A 224 -4.82 21.43 5.12
CA ASN A 224 -3.89 21.29 4.00
C ASN A 224 -3.72 19.81 3.60
N ILE A 225 -3.55 19.61 2.32
CA ILE A 225 -2.97 18.39 1.75
C ILE A 225 -1.72 18.77 0.97
N SER A 226 -0.63 18.04 1.22
CA SER A 226 0.67 18.30 0.58
C SER A 226 1.19 17.03 -0.06
N LEU A 227 1.82 17.17 -1.21
CA LEU A 227 2.53 16.11 -1.91
C LEU A 227 3.92 16.61 -2.25
N THR A 228 4.95 15.85 -1.88
CA THR A 228 6.33 16.07 -2.30
C THR A 228 6.71 15.02 -3.33
N TYR A 229 7.20 15.45 -4.47
CA TYR A 229 7.48 14.60 -5.63
C TYR A 229 8.73 15.05 -6.36
N LYS A 230 9.26 14.16 -7.19
CA LYS A 230 10.44 14.40 -8.03
C LYS A 230 10.23 13.76 -9.41
N MET A 231 10.41 14.56 -10.45
CA MET A 231 10.30 14.13 -11.84
C MET A 231 11.68 13.83 -12.42
N SER A 232 11.82 12.71 -13.13
CA SER A 232 13.11 12.27 -13.66
C SER A 232 13.31 12.62 -15.14
N ASN A 233 12.28 12.51 -15.97
CA ASN A 233 12.42 12.56 -17.43
C ASN A 233 11.69 13.71 -18.08
N GLU A 234 10.70 14.27 -17.43
CA GLU A 234 9.90 15.41 -17.91
C GLU A 234 9.50 16.28 -16.72
N LEU A 235 9.07 17.51 -16.97
CA LEU A 235 8.64 18.43 -15.91
C LEU A 235 7.14 18.31 -15.62
N ASP A 236 6.33 18.02 -16.65
CA ASP A 236 4.91 17.79 -16.45
C ASP A 236 4.71 16.52 -15.65
N THR A 237 3.89 16.58 -14.61
CA THR A 237 3.59 15.43 -13.78
C THR A 237 2.56 14.50 -14.40
N HIS A 238 1.76 14.97 -15.34
CA HIS A 238 0.61 14.23 -15.87
C HIS A 238 -0.27 13.63 -14.77
N ALA A 239 -0.24 14.22 -13.57
CA ALA A 239 -0.78 13.63 -12.37
C ALA A 239 -1.81 14.52 -11.69
N LYS A 240 -2.81 13.87 -11.08
CA LYS A 240 -3.78 14.50 -10.20
C LYS A 240 -3.79 13.78 -8.85
N LEU A 241 -3.79 14.56 -7.78
CA LEU A 241 -4.14 14.04 -6.48
C LEU A 241 -5.66 13.87 -6.42
N PHE A 242 -6.13 12.71 -5.97
CA PHE A 242 -7.56 12.50 -5.77
C PHE A 242 -7.90 11.99 -4.38
N VAL A 243 -9.12 12.32 -3.96
CA VAL A 243 -9.76 11.73 -2.78
C VAL A 243 -11.15 11.24 -3.14
N ALA A 244 -11.63 10.21 -2.43
CA ALA A 244 -13.01 9.78 -2.46
C ALA A 244 -13.60 9.82 -1.05
N LEU A 245 -14.87 10.21 -0.94
CA LEU A 245 -15.57 10.31 0.32
C LEU A 245 -16.22 8.99 0.73
N LYS A 246 -16.45 8.83 2.01
CA LYS A 246 -17.23 7.72 2.56
C LYS A 246 -18.60 7.62 1.91
N GLY A 247 -18.94 6.41 1.44
CA GLY A 247 -20.20 6.15 0.72
C GLY A 247 -20.20 6.57 -0.76
N LYS A 248 -19.08 7.15 -1.27
CA LYS A 248 -18.95 7.66 -2.64
C LYS A 248 -17.58 7.29 -3.22
N LEU A 249 -17.23 6.02 -3.17
CA LEU A 249 -15.87 5.53 -3.44
C LEU A 249 -15.45 5.57 -4.92
N THR A 250 -16.39 5.86 -5.82
CA THR A 250 -16.14 6.02 -7.27
C THR A 250 -16.37 7.46 -7.76
N GLU A 251 -16.74 8.36 -6.85
CA GLU A 251 -16.86 9.80 -7.13
C GLU A 251 -15.60 10.50 -6.64
N TYR A 252 -14.67 10.76 -7.55
CA TYR A 252 -13.39 11.36 -7.21
C TYR A 252 -13.43 12.88 -7.22
N LYS A 253 -12.83 13.49 -6.19
CA LYS A 253 -12.49 14.90 -6.15
C LYS A 253 -11.01 15.00 -6.45
N GLU A 254 -10.67 15.70 -7.53
CA GLU A 254 -9.33 15.69 -8.12
C GLU A 254 -8.76 17.11 -8.20
N ILE A 255 -7.44 17.23 -8.05
CA ILE A 255 -6.70 18.47 -8.30
C ILE A 255 -5.41 18.16 -9.03
N ASP A 256 -5.07 18.98 -10.04
CA ASP A 256 -3.84 18.81 -10.79
C ASP A 256 -2.60 19.00 -9.89
N ILE A 257 -1.63 18.11 -10.02
CA ILE A 257 -0.31 18.28 -9.43
C ILE A 257 0.52 19.09 -10.44
N PRO A 258 1.02 20.27 -10.06
CA PRO A 258 1.73 21.14 -11.00
C PRO A 258 2.99 20.49 -11.56
N ALA A 259 3.48 20.99 -12.67
CA ALA A 259 4.77 20.60 -13.21
C ALA A 259 5.89 20.84 -12.19
N ALA A 260 6.90 19.97 -12.19
CA ALA A 260 8.09 20.17 -11.38
C ALA A 260 8.88 21.39 -11.91
N GLU A 261 9.53 22.11 -11.01
CA GLU A 261 10.35 23.26 -11.39
C GLU A 261 11.62 22.85 -12.13
N LYS A 262 12.21 21.73 -11.71
CA LYS A 262 13.46 21.20 -12.28
C LYS A 262 13.49 19.68 -12.24
N PHE A 263 14.14 19.08 -13.26
CA PHE A 263 14.41 17.65 -13.28
C PHE A 263 15.25 17.21 -12.10
N GLY A 264 14.88 16.07 -11.53
CA GLY A 264 15.66 15.43 -10.48
C GLY A 264 15.67 16.18 -9.14
N GLN A 265 14.85 17.21 -8.97
CA GLN A 265 14.71 17.93 -7.70
C GLN A 265 13.34 17.67 -7.07
N TRP A 266 13.32 17.58 -5.77
CA TRP A 266 12.10 17.45 -5.00
C TRP A 266 11.32 18.76 -5.01
N THR A 267 10.06 18.67 -5.33
CA THR A 267 9.10 19.78 -5.37
C THR A 267 7.95 19.47 -4.43
N THR A 268 7.52 20.44 -3.64
CA THR A 268 6.36 20.27 -2.75
C THR A 268 5.20 21.13 -3.24
N PHE A 269 4.11 20.46 -3.56
CA PHE A 269 2.81 21.08 -3.82
C PHE A 269 1.94 21.01 -2.57
N THR A 270 1.35 22.12 -2.19
CA THR A 270 0.41 22.21 -1.05
C THR A 270 -0.85 22.94 -1.49
N THR A 271 -1.99 22.38 -1.10
CA THR A 271 -3.29 22.99 -1.33
C THR A 271 -4.21 22.76 -0.14
N THR A 272 -5.31 23.49 -0.07
CA THR A 272 -6.33 23.30 0.95
C THR A 272 -7.45 22.41 0.45
N LEU A 273 -8.16 21.74 1.37
CA LEU A 273 -9.20 20.78 1.02
C LEU A 273 -10.43 21.42 0.36
N ASP A 274 -10.67 22.72 0.57
CA ASP A 274 -11.71 23.47 -0.15
C ASP A 274 -11.46 23.50 -1.66
N LYS A 275 -10.21 23.52 -2.10
CA LYS A 275 -9.86 23.45 -3.53
C LYS A 275 -10.21 22.09 -4.18
N LEU A 276 -10.31 21.06 -3.39
CA LEU A 276 -10.87 19.75 -3.77
C LEU A 276 -12.40 19.72 -3.62
N GLY A 277 -13.03 20.84 -3.24
CA GLY A 277 -14.47 20.94 -3.03
C GLY A 277 -14.96 20.14 -1.82
N LEU A 278 -14.13 19.94 -0.80
CA LEU A 278 -14.53 19.32 0.45
C LEU A 278 -15.22 20.34 1.38
N LYS A 279 -16.12 19.81 2.20
CA LYS A 279 -16.89 20.59 3.18
C LYS A 279 -16.54 20.16 4.59
N SER A 280 -16.87 21.00 5.56
CA SER A 280 -16.73 20.63 6.98
C SER A 280 -17.50 19.36 7.30
N GLY A 281 -16.83 18.43 7.97
CA GLY A 281 -17.37 17.13 8.35
C GLY A 281 -17.36 16.07 7.26
N ASP A 282 -16.92 16.37 6.04
CA ASP A 282 -16.65 15.34 5.03
C ASP A 282 -15.64 14.32 5.58
N GLU A 283 -15.84 13.06 5.22
CA GLU A 283 -14.97 11.96 5.67
C GLU A 283 -14.25 11.36 4.45
N ILE A 284 -12.94 11.62 4.34
CA ILE A 284 -12.11 11.04 3.27
C ILE A 284 -11.93 9.55 3.56
N ALA A 285 -12.38 8.71 2.63
CA ALA A 285 -12.28 7.25 2.71
C ALA A 285 -11.19 6.67 1.81
N MET A 286 -10.70 7.43 0.83
CA MET A 286 -9.64 7.00 -0.09
C MET A 286 -8.79 8.20 -0.52
N ILE A 287 -7.49 7.95 -0.64
CA ILE A 287 -6.51 8.89 -1.21
C ILE A 287 -5.70 8.16 -2.26
N GLY A 288 -5.43 8.82 -3.39
CA GLY A 288 -4.60 8.24 -4.45
C GLY A 288 -4.11 9.27 -5.46
N ILE A 289 -3.42 8.76 -6.48
CA ILE A 289 -2.88 9.53 -7.59
C ILE A 289 -3.48 9.00 -8.89
N ARG A 290 -4.00 9.91 -9.71
CA ARG A 290 -4.38 9.62 -11.09
C ARG A 290 -3.26 10.07 -12.01
N LEU A 291 -2.94 9.26 -13.01
CA LEU A 291 -2.00 9.55 -14.08
C LEU A 291 -2.73 9.56 -15.42
N ASP A 292 -2.45 10.55 -16.27
CA ASP A 292 -3.06 10.69 -17.58
C ASP A 292 -1.98 10.88 -18.66
N ASN A 293 -2.07 10.10 -19.75
CA ASN A 293 -1.22 10.23 -20.95
C ASN A 293 0.29 10.22 -20.66
N THR A 294 0.73 9.33 -19.78
CA THR A 294 2.16 9.20 -19.46
C THR A 294 2.93 8.45 -20.56
N ALA A 295 4.20 8.80 -20.75
CA ALA A 295 5.10 8.14 -21.68
C ALA A 295 5.65 6.80 -21.12
N LYS A 296 6.28 6.01 -21.99
CA LYS A 296 6.85 4.70 -21.61
C LYS A 296 7.95 4.82 -20.54
N ASP A 297 8.70 5.88 -20.58
CA ASP A 297 9.80 6.20 -19.66
C ASP A 297 9.38 7.10 -18.49
N TYR A 298 8.07 7.32 -18.31
CA TYR A 298 7.54 8.08 -17.20
C TYR A 298 8.07 7.56 -15.85
N ASN A 299 8.52 8.48 -15.01
CA ASN A 299 9.09 8.16 -13.71
C ASN A 299 8.92 9.34 -12.74
N MET A 300 8.01 9.17 -11.78
CA MET A 300 7.71 10.08 -10.69
C MET A 300 8.00 9.40 -9.36
N LEU A 301 8.79 10.04 -8.51
CA LEU A 301 9.05 9.62 -7.13
C LEU A 301 8.23 10.43 -6.16
#